data_1e88751b51400b89f249e0278b3c84cc
#
_entry.id   1e88751b51400b89f249e0278b3c84cc
#
_cell.length_a   1.000
_cell.length_b   1.000
_cell.length_c   1.000
_cell.angle_alpha   90.00
_cell.angle_beta   90.00
_cell.angle_gamma   90.00
#
_symmetry.space_group_name_H-M   'P 1'
#
loop_
_entity.id
_entity.type
_entity.pdbx_description
1 polymer ?
#
loop_
_entity_poly.entity_id
_entity_poly.type
_entity_poly.pdbx_seq_one_letter_code
_entity_poly.pdbx_strand_id
1 'polypeptide(L)'
;MLKHQKLLISTGSVLAVAIIVALVIVLLGNRGATAAPAATISSPTGEVLVQKQGSTTWIQAISGMKLLEGDRLKTGGNSTTEIVFFEGSVVEVESDSEILLSELTVAPDTGSTSIHLNQLVGHTVNRVQKLVDSASEYEVETPAGTAVVRGTAFKSYVRDDGYTIIYCDEGVVLFTAGGVTVTLNEGEWSSAMPGGTPSTPSVFHIENVAICSDVRGDRDYTIRPDAVFTLGERAWIYFEASSLEWNASSGIYEVWYRVTDVKVYGPDGQLYMSGTNPTDFHRTQLDIVPDYLWGALYVDLLPGAPSGYYKAELAFQDVISGATDSITVYFSVSSSNSG
;
A
#
# COMPACT_ATOMS: atom_id res chain seq x y z
N MET A 1 -49.95 45.19 62.91
CA MET A 1 -50.20 45.75 61.57
C MET A 1 -48.97 45.43 60.73
N LEU A 2 -48.95 44.31 59.97
CA LEU A 2 -47.90 43.97 59.01
C LEU A 2 -48.33 44.54 57.64
N LYS A 3 -47.53 45.46 57.12
CA LYS A 3 -47.66 45.94 55.75
C LYS A 3 -47.09 44.93 54.78
N HIS A 4 -47.94 44.32 53.95
CA HIS A 4 -47.48 43.55 52.80
C HIS A 4 -46.97 44.50 51.69
N GLN A 5 -45.65 44.53 51.46
CA GLN A 5 -45.08 45.17 50.30
C GLN A 5 -45.22 44.20 49.12
N LYS A 6 -46.06 44.51 48.15
CA LYS A 6 -46.20 43.83 46.88
C LYS A 6 -45.04 44.28 46.00
N LEU A 7 -44.12 43.36 45.72
CA LEU A 7 -43.05 43.59 44.76
C LEU A 7 -43.62 43.59 43.32
N LEU A 8 -43.77 44.78 42.76
CA LEU A 8 -44.14 44.97 41.35
C LEU A 8 -42.91 44.70 40.49
N ILE A 9 -42.79 43.47 39.99
CA ILE A 9 -41.80 43.14 38.91
C ILE A 9 -42.37 43.77 37.65
N SER A 10 -41.68 44.81 37.10
CA SER A 10 -42.17 45.51 35.91
C SER A 10 -42.05 44.57 34.72
N THR A 11 -43.06 44.54 33.87
CA THR A 11 -43.07 43.73 32.63
C THR A 11 -41.85 43.99 31.72
N GLY A 12 -41.17 45.11 31.83
CA GLY A 12 -39.94 45.47 31.13
C GLY A 12 -38.73 44.64 31.58
N SER A 13 -38.66 44.25 32.90
CA SER A 13 -37.52 43.44 33.38
C SER A 13 -37.55 42.00 32.87
N VAL A 14 -38.76 41.44 32.72
CA VAL A 14 -38.93 40.07 32.19
C VAL A 14 -38.58 40.03 30.69
N LEU A 15 -38.97 41.06 29.95
CA LEU A 15 -38.65 41.17 28.51
C LEU A 15 -37.15 41.33 28.26
N ALA A 16 -36.46 42.13 29.09
CA ALA A 16 -35.00 42.32 28.99
C ALA A 16 -34.23 41.04 29.29
N VAL A 17 -34.63 40.26 30.31
CA VAL A 17 -33.99 38.97 30.60
C VAL A 17 -34.25 37.97 29.49
N ALA A 18 -35.45 37.89 28.91
CA ALA A 18 -35.74 37.01 27.78
C ALA A 18 -34.93 37.36 26.53
N ILE A 19 -34.70 38.62 26.22
CA ILE A 19 -33.87 39.09 25.11
C ILE A 19 -32.40 38.72 25.36
N ILE A 20 -31.89 38.92 26.57
CA ILE A 20 -30.52 38.55 26.94
C ILE A 20 -30.32 37.03 26.85
N VAL A 21 -31.23 36.23 27.30
CA VAL A 21 -31.18 34.77 27.21
C VAL A 21 -31.25 34.33 25.74
N ALA A 22 -32.14 34.91 24.94
CA ALA A 22 -32.20 34.63 23.50
C ALA A 22 -30.89 35.02 22.77
N LEU A 23 -30.30 36.18 23.13
CA LEU A 23 -29.02 36.62 22.55
C LEU A 23 -27.87 35.71 22.96
N VAL A 24 -27.85 35.24 24.21
CA VAL A 24 -26.87 34.27 24.71
C VAL A 24 -27.01 32.90 24.01
N ILE A 25 -28.26 32.45 23.80
CA ILE A 25 -28.52 31.18 23.06
C ILE A 25 -28.07 31.35 21.58
N VAL A 26 -28.29 32.49 20.94
CA VAL A 26 -27.84 32.76 19.59
C VAL A 26 -26.29 32.85 19.52
N LEU A 27 -25.67 33.50 20.52
CA LEU A 27 -24.20 33.59 20.59
C LEU A 27 -23.53 32.28 20.97
N LEU A 28 -24.17 31.42 21.76
CA LEU A 28 -23.67 30.10 22.10
C LEU A 28 -24.02 29.05 21.01
N GLY A 29 -25.12 29.26 20.28
CA GLY A 29 -25.55 28.42 19.16
C GLY A 29 -24.80 28.69 17.87
N ASN A 30 -24.13 29.86 17.74
CA ASN A 30 -23.31 30.24 16.60
C ASN A 30 -21.78 29.94 16.83
N ARG A 31 -21.46 28.96 17.63
CA ARG A 31 -20.17 28.27 17.43
C ARG A 31 -20.36 27.58 16.11
N GLY A 32 -19.81 28.22 15.04
CA GLY A 32 -19.84 27.67 13.71
C GLY A 32 -19.42 26.20 13.79
N ALA A 33 -20.30 25.30 13.36
CA ALA A 33 -19.90 23.92 13.18
C ALA A 33 -18.72 23.97 12.19
N THR A 34 -17.51 23.82 12.70
CA THR A 34 -16.34 23.61 11.85
C THR A 34 -16.69 22.40 11.00
N ALA A 35 -16.69 22.58 9.68
CA ALA A 35 -16.96 21.46 8.78
C ALA A 35 -16.01 20.32 9.18
N ALA A 36 -16.55 19.09 9.24
CA ALA A 36 -15.73 17.92 9.55
C ALA A 36 -14.54 17.86 8.57
N PRO A 37 -13.34 17.51 9.05
CA PRO A 37 -12.20 17.30 8.18
C PRO A 37 -12.59 16.32 7.06
N ALA A 38 -12.17 16.62 5.84
CA ALA A 38 -12.54 15.83 4.69
C ALA A 38 -11.36 15.64 3.77
N ALA A 39 -11.21 14.44 3.20
CA ALA A 39 -10.38 14.23 2.04
C ALA A 39 -11.18 14.49 0.76
N THR A 40 -10.49 14.57 -0.37
CA THR A 40 -11.10 14.84 -1.68
C THR A 40 -10.53 13.86 -2.69
N ILE A 41 -11.39 13.23 -3.48
CA ILE A 41 -10.98 12.40 -4.61
C ILE A 41 -10.48 13.30 -5.73
N SER A 42 -9.31 12.95 -6.27
CA SER A 42 -8.69 13.60 -7.44
C SER A 42 -8.43 12.56 -8.52
N SER A 43 -8.62 12.98 -9.78
CA SER A 43 -8.23 12.21 -10.99
C SER A 43 -8.67 10.74 -11.01
N PRO A 44 -9.93 10.38 -10.69
CA PRO A 44 -10.36 8.98 -10.76
C PRO A 44 -10.35 8.50 -12.20
N THR A 45 -9.70 7.35 -12.44
CA THR A 45 -9.58 6.69 -13.74
C THR A 45 -10.09 5.25 -13.63
N GLY A 46 -10.89 4.79 -14.58
CA GLY A 46 -11.49 3.47 -14.56
C GLY A 46 -12.64 3.33 -13.56
N GLU A 47 -12.78 2.15 -12.97
CA GLU A 47 -13.81 1.86 -11.97
C GLU A 47 -13.29 2.23 -10.58
N VAL A 48 -13.71 3.39 -10.09
CA VAL A 48 -13.42 3.85 -8.71
C VAL A 48 -14.73 4.03 -7.99
N LEU A 49 -14.93 3.28 -6.91
CA LEU A 49 -16.20 3.23 -6.18
C LEU A 49 -16.01 3.70 -4.74
N VAL A 50 -17.01 4.42 -4.24
CA VAL A 50 -17.07 4.91 -2.86
C VAL A 50 -18.29 4.34 -2.17
N GLN A 51 -18.11 3.87 -0.94
CA GLN A 51 -19.19 3.52 -0.02
C GLN A 51 -19.18 4.50 1.13
N LYS A 52 -20.26 5.24 1.29
CA LYS A 52 -20.41 6.19 2.40
C LYS A 52 -20.65 5.48 3.70
N GLN A 53 -20.15 6.05 4.81
CA GLN A 53 -20.37 5.55 6.16
C GLN A 53 -21.86 5.24 6.40
N GLY A 54 -22.16 4.06 6.93
CA GLY A 54 -23.51 3.60 7.20
C GLY A 54 -24.32 3.15 5.97
N SER A 55 -23.76 3.25 4.76
CA SER A 55 -24.38 2.75 3.52
C SER A 55 -23.86 1.38 3.15
N THR A 56 -24.69 0.56 2.50
CA THR A 56 -24.28 -0.69 1.87
C THR A 56 -24.07 -0.55 0.35
N THR A 57 -24.35 0.65 -0.21
CA THR A 57 -24.30 0.91 -1.65
C THR A 57 -22.97 1.54 -2.05
N TRP A 58 -22.35 0.98 -3.07
CA TRP A 58 -21.21 1.56 -3.74
C TRP A 58 -21.67 2.51 -4.85
N ILE A 59 -21.07 3.69 -4.92
CA ILE A 59 -21.36 4.70 -5.94
C ILE A 59 -20.07 5.05 -6.68
N GLN A 60 -20.20 5.38 -7.96
CA GLN A 60 -19.06 5.80 -8.79
C GLN A 60 -18.45 7.09 -8.23
N ALA A 61 -17.13 7.08 -8.05
CA ALA A 61 -16.38 8.26 -7.66
C ALA A 61 -16.29 9.28 -8.78
N ILE A 62 -16.32 10.54 -8.42
CA ILE A 62 -16.07 11.66 -9.33
C ILE A 62 -15.02 12.60 -8.73
N SER A 63 -14.27 13.28 -9.56
CA SER A 63 -13.29 14.26 -9.11
C SER A 63 -13.97 15.37 -8.28
N GLY A 64 -13.36 15.74 -7.17
CA GLY A 64 -13.92 16.68 -6.19
C GLY A 64 -14.89 16.07 -5.17
N MET A 65 -15.22 14.76 -5.27
CA MET A 65 -16.05 14.09 -4.26
C MET A 65 -15.35 14.11 -2.90
N LYS A 66 -16.10 14.50 -1.87
CA LYS A 66 -15.58 14.51 -0.49
C LYS A 66 -15.70 13.14 0.14
N LEU A 67 -14.61 12.72 0.78
CA LEU A 67 -14.55 11.57 1.66
C LEU A 67 -14.48 12.04 3.10
N LEU A 68 -15.24 11.41 3.96
CA LEU A 68 -15.30 11.64 5.40
C LEU A 68 -14.82 10.41 6.14
N GLU A 69 -14.59 10.57 7.43
CA GLU A 69 -14.36 9.44 8.33
C GLU A 69 -15.45 8.38 8.17
N GLY A 70 -15.05 7.11 8.10
CA GLY A 70 -15.92 5.96 7.90
C GLY A 70 -16.29 5.65 6.44
N ASP A 71 -15.91 6.51 5.48
CA ASP A 71 -16.10 6.21 4.06
C ASP A 71 -15.04 5.17 3.58
N ARG A 72 -15.47 4.33 2.64
CA ARG A 72 -14.58 3.35 1.98
C ARG A 72 -14.43 3.70 0.50
N LEU A 73 -13.26 3.43 -0.04
CA LEU A 73 -12.95 3.58 -1.46
C LEU A 73 -12.36 2.27 -1.97
N LYS A 74 -12.76 1.86 -3.18
CA LYS A 74 -12.11 0.77 -3.89
C LYS A 74 -11.91 1.09 -5.37
N THR A 75 -10.87 0.52 -5.93
CA THR A 75 -10.53 0.57 -7.36
C THR A 75 -10.67 -0.83 -7.97
N GLY A 76 -11.10 -0.89 -9.22
CA GLY A 76 -11.08 -2.12 -10.01
C GLY A 76 -9.77 -2.31 -10.77
N GLY A 77 -9.69 -3.34 -11.59
CA GLY A 77 -8.54 -3.57 -12.48
C GLY A 77 -8.31 -2.40 -13.45
N ASN A 78 -7.05 -2.01 -13.66
CA ASN A 78 -6.65 -0.86 -14.49
C ASN A 78 -7.29 0.48 -14.06
N SER A 79 -7.53 0.65 -12.78
CA SER A 79 -8.17 1.83 -12.21
C SER A 79 -7.28 2.48 -11.17
N THR A 80 -7.27 3.82 -11.11
CA THR A 80 -6.46 4.58 -10.16
C THR A 80 -7.20 5.82 -9.70
N THR A 81 -6.83 6.35 -8.54
CA THR A 81 -7.29 7.66 -8.08
C THR A 81 -6.34 8.22 -7.03
N GLU A 82 -6.42 9.50 -6.76
CA GLU A 82 -5.75 10.14 -5.63
C GLU A 82 -6.78 10.54 -4.57
N ILE A 83 -6.39 10.40 -3.32
CA ILE A 83 -7.08 10.98 -2.16
C ILE A 83 -6.21 12.11 -1.64
N VAL A 84 -6.71 13.34 -1.69
CA VAL A 84 -6.03 14.54 -1.19
C VAL A 84 -6.64 14.90 0.16
N PHE A 85 -5.84 14.87 1.21
CA PHE A 85 -6.28 15.20 2.57
C PHE A 85 -6.25 16.71 2.82
N PHE A 86 -6.99 17.13 3.84
CA PHE A 86 -7.19 18.53 4.19
C PHE A 86 -5.91 19.28 4.60
N GLU A 87 -4.88 18.56 5.08
CA GLU A 87 -3.56 19.12 5.44
C GLU A 87 -2.54 19.06 4.30
N GLY A 88 -2.90 18.46 3.15
CA GLY A 88 -2.10 18.40 1.93
C GLY A 88 -1.40 17.08 1.64
N SER A 89 -1.51 16.08 2.51
CA SER A 89 -1.05 14.71 2.18
C SER A 89 -1.87 14.13 1.04
N VAL A 90 -1.23 13.29 0.24
CA VAL A 90 -1.83 12.63 -0.93
C VAL A 90 -1.57 11.14 -0.88
N VAL A 91 -2.62 10.35 -1.11
CA VAL A 91 -2.54 8.91 -1.32
C VAL A 91 -2.99 8.61 -2.74
N GLU A 92 -2.09 8.07 -3.53
CA GLU A 92 -2.43 7.45 -4.81
C GLU A 92 -2.88 6.01 -4.52
N VAL A 93 -4.09 5.69 -4.96
CA VAL A 93 -4.69 4.36 -4.82
C VAL A 93 -4.65 3.68 -6.16
N GLU A 94 -3.88 2.62 -6.27
CA GLU A 94 -3.70 1.87 -7.51
C GLU A 94 -4.80 0.81 -7.72
N SER A 95 -4.66 0.02 -8.79
CA SER A 95 -5.64 -1.00 -9.18
C SER A 95 -5.88 -2.03 -8.08
N ASP A 96 -7.12 -2.58 -8.07
CA ASP A 96 -7.54 -3.69 -7.19
C ASP A 96 -7.28 -3.42 -5.70
N SER A 97 -7.47 -2.17 -5.29
CA SER A 97 -7.21 -1.70 -3.92
C SER A 97 -8.50 -1.36 -3.18
N GLU A 98 -8.49 -1.54 -1.86
CA GLU A 98 -9.59 -1.12 -0.98
C GLU A 98 -9.06 -0.46 0.29
N ILE A 99 -9.57 0.74 0.58
CA ILE A 99 -9.18 1.58 1.72
C ILE A 99 -10.42 2.04 2.49
N LEU A 100 -10.35 2.02 3.82
CA LEU A 100 -11.28 2.67 4.73
C LEU A 100 -10.58 3.89 5.36
N LEU A 101 -11.22 5.05 5.34
CA LEU A 101 -10.79 6.22 6.10
C LEU A 101 -11.28 6.08 7.54
N SER A 102 -10.49 5.48 8.41
CA SER A 102 -10.93 5.09 9.76
C SER A 102 -10.95 6.26 10.73
N GLU A 103 -10.07 7.26 10.57
CA GLU A 103 -10.07 8.49 11.36
C GLU A 103 -9.60 9.68 10.52
N LEU A 104 -10.34 10.78 10.60
CA LEU A 104 -10.00 12.08 10.03
C LEU A 104 -10.35 13.15 11.05
N THR A 105 -9.37 13.60 11.85
CA THR A 105 -9.63 14.58 12.91
C THR A 105 -8.66 15.77 12.87
N VAL A 106 -9.12 16.90 13.41
CA VAL A 106 -8.31 18.08 13.72
C VAL A 106 -8.64 18.50 15.13
N ALA A 107 -7.66 18.51 16.00
CA ALA A 107 -7.83 18.95 17.37
C ALA A 107 -8.17 20.47 17.41
N PRO A 108 -9.31 20.88 17.99
CA PRO A 108 -9.76 22.28 17.94
C PRO A 108 -8.80 23.27 18.62
N ASP A 109 -8.09 22.82 19.65
CA ASP A 109 -7.25 23.68 20.48
C ASP A 109 -5.82 23.81 19.96
N THR A 110 -5.28 22.79 19.32
CA THR A 110 -3.88 22.72 18.85
C THR A 110 -3.73 22.76 17.34
N GLY A 111 -4.78 22.39 16.60
CA GLY A 111 -4.72 22.20 15.16
C GLY A 111 -4.03 20.89 14.76
N SER A 112 -3.65 20.06 15.74
CA SER A 112 -3.04 18.75 15.46
C SER A 112 -3.98 17.86 14.66
N THR A 113 -3.44 17.11 13.71
CA THR A 113 -4.21 16.28 12.78
C THR A 113 -3.99 14.79 13.07
N SER A 114 -5.05 14.00 12.98
CA SER A 114 -4.97 12.54 13.01
C SER A 114 -5.62 12.00 11.74
N ILE A 115 -4.86 11.25 10.96
CA ILE A 115 -5.30 10.58 9.74
C ILE A 115 -4.93 9.11 9.87
N HIS A 116 -5.96 8.28 10.00
CA HIS A 116 -5.79 6.83 10.03
C HIS A 116 -6.54 6.19 8.86
N LEU A 117 -5.85 5.35 8.13
CA LEU A 117 -6.35 4.58 7.00
C LEU A 117 -6.25 3.09 7.30
N ASN A 118 -7.27 2.32 6.94
CA ASN A 118 -7.18 0.86 6.91
C ASN A 118 -7.11 0.44 5.45
N GLN A 119 -5.94 -0.02 5.01
CA GLN A 119 -5.76 -0.62 3.70
C GLN A 119 -6.02 -2.12 3.80
N LEU A 120 -7.11 -2.57 3.20
CA LEU A 120 -7.55 -3.96 3.29
C LEU A 120 -6.85 -4.85 2.26
N VAL A 121 -6.62 -4.31 1.07
CA VAL A 121 -5.96 -5.00 -0.06
C VAL A 121 -5.46 -3.96 -1.05
N GLY A 122 -4.50 -4.34 -1.91
CA GLY A 122 -4.01 -3.57 -3.04
C GLY A 122 -2.78 -2.76 -2.74
N HIS A 123 -2.54 -1.73 -3.54
CA HIS A 123 -1.31 -0.95 -3.53
C HIS A 123 -1.61 0.55 -3.38
N THR A 124 -0.86 1.22 -2.50
CA THR A 124 -0.94 2.67 -2.30
C THR A 124 0.42 3.32 -2.29
N VAL A 125 0.49 4.53 -2.84
CA VAL A 125 1.65 5.42 -2.73
C VAL A 125 1.25 6.61 -1.88
N ASN A 126 1.86 6.72 -0.71
CA ASN A 126 1.54 7.72 0.30
C ASN A 126 2.60 8.83 0.30
N ARG A 127 2.20 10.07 0.08
CA ARG A 127 3.05 11.27 0.18
C ARG A 127 2.51 12.14 1.32
N VAL A 128 3.11 11.94 2.49
CA VAL A 128 2.63 12.57 3.73
C VAL A 128 3.35 13.87 3.98
N GLN A 129 2.59 14.93 4.21
CA GLN A 129 3.15 16.24 4.57
C GLN A 129 3.90 16.18 5.89
N LYS A 130 4.94 17.00 6.01
CA LYS A 130 5.74 17.04 7.24
C LYS A 130 4.91 17.55 8.41
N LEU A 131 4.62 16.65 9.35
CA LEU A 131 3.90 16.97 10.57
C LEU A 131 4.84 17.72 11.53
N VAL A 132 4.56 19.03 11.72
CA VAL A 132 5.45 19.91 12.50
C VAL A 132 5.21 19.84 14.01
N ASP A 133 4.02 19.44 14.44
CA ASP A 133 3.69 19.26 15.85
C ASP A 133 3.79 17.80 16.29
N SER A 134 4.07 17.57 17.59
CA SER A 134 4.28 16.21 18.10
C SER A 134 3.00 15.40 18.30
N ALA A 135 1.85 16.02 18.21
CA ALA A 135 0.54 15.39 18.44
C ALA A 135 -0.17 15.02 17.15
N SER A 136 0.32 15.47 15.97
CA SER A 136 -0.20 15.02 14.68
C SER A 136 0.32 13.63 14.33
N GLU A 137 -0.54 12.83 13.71
CA GLU A 137 -0.28 11.43 13.37
C GLU A 137 -0.83 11.08 11.99
N TYR A 138 -0.07 10.28 11.26
CA TYR A 138 -0.51 9.64 10.02
C TYR A 138 -0.20 8.15 10.11
N GLU A 139 -1.24 7.34 9.97
CA GLU A 139 -1.18 5.90 10.17
C GLU A 139 -1.87 5.15 9.03
N VAL A 140 -1.23 4.06 8.56
CA VAL A 140 -1.84 3.08 7.66
C VAL A 140 -1.83 1.73 8.36
N GLU A 141 -3.01 1.27 8.75
CA GLU A 141 -3.25 -0.06 9.27
C GLU A 141 -3.49 -1.04 8.11
N THR A 142 -2.90 -2.21 8.21
CA THR A 142 -3.04 -3.32 7.27
C THR A 142 -3.37 -4.62 8.01
N PRO A 143 -3.82 -5.68 7.34
CA PRO A 143 -4.05 -6.97 8.00
C PRO A 143 -2.86 -7.55 8.75
N ALA A 144 -1.63 -7.22 8.35
CA ALA A 144 -0.42 -7.72 9.00
C ALA A 144 0.13 -6.78 10.09
N GLY A 145 -0.07 -5.47 9.97
CA GLY A 145 0.51 -4.51 10.89
C GLY A 145 0.22 -3.06 10.53
N THR A 146 0.88 -2.15 11.23
CA THR A 146 0.63 -0.71 11.16
C THR A 146 1.90 0.05 10.78
N ALA A 147 1.80 0.93 9.79
CA ALA A 147 2.84 1.89 9.41
C ALA A 147 2.49 3.28 9.96
N VAL A 148 3.38 3.84 10.78
CA VAL A 148 3.25 5.19 11.36
C VAL A 148 4.35 6.08 10.81
N VAL A 149 3.98 7.27 10.34
CA VAL A 149 4.91 8.22 9.71
C VAL A 149 4.66 9.67 10.15
N ARG A 150 5.65 10.54 9.88
CA ARG A 150 5.58 11.97 10.23
C ARG A 150 6.16 12.89 9.15
N GLY A 151 5.80 12.68 7.91
CA GLY A 151 6.34 13.45 6.78
C GLY A 151 7.28 12.60 5.95
N THR A 152 6.72 11.66 5.25
CA THR A 152 7.40 10.52 4.63
C THR A 152 6.72 10.23 3.30
N ALA A 153 7.48 9.84 2.30
CA ALA A 153 6.94 9.16 1.13
C ALA A 153 7.16 7.65 1.30
N PHE A 154 6.08 6.88 1.18
CA PHE A 154 6.18 5.42 1.33
C PHE A 154 5.10 4.71 0.52
N LYS A 155 5.35 3.44 0.22
CA LYS A 155 4.42 2.54 -0.46
C LYS A 155 3.94 1.46 0.49
N SER A 156 2.70 1.06 0.31
CA SER A 156 2.11 -0.06 1.03
C SER A 156 1.45 -0.99 0.02
N TYR A 157 1.84 -2.24 0.04
CA TYR A 157 1.26 -3.32 -0.75
C TYR A 157 0.67 -4.38 0.17
N VAL A 158 -0.62 -4.67 -0.01
CA VAL A 158 -1.36 -5.68 0.76
C VAL A 158 -1.97 -6.69 -0.19
N ARG A 159 -1.60 -7.95 -0.05
CA ARG A 159 -2.14 -9.06 -0.83
C ARG A 159 -3.47 -9.56 -0.27
N ASP A 160 -4.21 -10.37 -1.05
CA ASP A 160 -5.49 -10.97 -0.64
C ASP A 160 -5.37 -11.88 0.60
N ASP A 161 -4.19 -12.46 0.86
CA ASP A 161 -3.91 -13.25 2.07
C ASP A 161 -3.50 -12.39 3.27
N GLY A 162 -3.48 -11.06 3.10
CA GLY A 162 -3.10 -10.09 4.11
C GLY A 162 -1.59 -9.87 4.25
N TYR A 163 -0.75 -10.59 3.49
CA TYR A 163 0.69 -10.30 3.45
C TYR A 163 0.91 -8.85 3.07
N THR A 164 1.68 -8.15 3.87
CA THR A 164 1.90 -6.70 3.74
C THR A 164 3.38 -6.42 3.52
N ILE A 165 3.68 -5.52 2.59
CA ILE A 165 5.01 -4.94 2.38
C ILE A 165 4.89 -3.43 2.56
N ILE A 166 5.80 -2.85 3.33
CA ILE A 166 5.97 -1.40 3.48
C ILE A 166 7.35 -1.03 2.94
N TYR A 167 7.39 -0.07 2.04
CA TYR A 167 8.62 0.46 1.43
C TYR A 167 8.72 1.96 1.71
N CYS A 168 9.85 2.41 2.27
CA CYS A 168 10.14 3.81 2.58
C CYS A 168 10.86 4.47 1.40
N ASP A 169 10.17 5.32 0.63
CA ASP A 169 10.77 6.08 -0.49
C ASP A 169 11.57 7.28 0.00
N GLU A 170 11.08 7.98 1.06
CA GLU A 170 11.72 9.18 1.62
C GLU A 170 11.34 9.32 3.10
N GLY A 171 12.30 9.64 3.95
CA GLY A 171 12.09 9.87 5.39
C GLY A 171 12.19 8.61 6.22
N VAL A 172 11.25 8.38 7.14
CA VAL A 172 11.27 7.26 8.08
C VAL A 172 9.87 6.70 8.30
N VAL A 173 9.73 5.39 8.23
CA VAL A 173 8.49 4.66 8.57
C VAL A 173 8.74 3.78 9.79
N LEU A 174 7.84 3.82 10.76
CA LEU A 174 7.78 2.84 11.84
C LEU A 174 6.76 1.77 11.47
N PHE A 175 7.20 0.56 11.19
CA PHE A 175 6.31 -0.56 10.88
C PHE A 175 6.23 -1.53 12.04
N THR A 176 5.02 -1.71 12.56
CA THR A 176 4.74 -2.57 13.74
C THR A 176 3.84 -3.73 13.32
N ALA A 177 4.26 -4.96 13.59
CA ALA A 177 3.47 -6.17 13.40
C ALA A 177 3.78 -7.18 14.51
N GLY A 178 2.79 -7.95 14.99
CA GLY A 178 2.97 -8.94 16.06
C GLY A 178 3.63 -8.39 17.34
N GLY A 179 3.43 -7.11 17.62
CA GLY A 179 4.02 -6.42 18.79
C GLY A 179 5.52 -6.06 18.65
N VAL A 180 6.11 -6.24 17.47
CA VAL A 180 7.49 -5.84 17.14
C VAL A 180 7.45 -4.65 16.19
N THR A 181 8.27 -3.64 16.44
CA THR A 181 8.43 -2.46 15.57
C THR A 181 9.80 -2.46 14.93
N VAL A 182 9.85 -2.26 13.63
CA VAL A 182 11.08 -1.96 12.90
C VAL A 182 11.03 -0.52 12.38
N THR A 183 12.20 0.09 12.22
CA THR A 183 12.36 1.40 11.61
C THR A 183 12.85 1.20 10.19
N LEU A 184 12.13 1.75 9.21
CA LEU A 184 12.54 1.76 7.82
C LEU A 184 13.06 3.16 7.48
N ASN A 185 14.30 3.24 7.07
CA ASN A 185 14.91 4.45 6.52
C ASN A 185 14.65 4.52 5.01
N GLU A 186 15.02 5.61 4.39
CA GLU A 186 14.93 5.79 2.93
C GLU A 186 15.59 4.62 2.16
N GLY A 187 14.85 4.05 1.21
CA GLY A 187 15.25 2.89 0.41
C GLY A 187 15.03 1.54 1.09
N GLU A 188 14.65 1.49 2.37
CA GLU A 188 14.40 0.24 3.09
C GLU A 188 12.94 -0.21 2.98
N TRP A 189 12.73 -1.51 3.05
CA TRP A 189 11.43 -2.13 3.13
C TRP A 189 11.39 -3.24 4.19
N SER A 190 10.20 -3.58 4.62
CA SER A 190 9.94 -4.73 5.48
C SER A 190 8.56 -5.31 5.15
N SER A 191 8.36 -6.57 5.49
CA SER A 191 7.11 -7.27 5.25
C SER A 191 6.67 -8.07 6.46
N ALA A 192 5.38 -8.37 6.53
CA ALA A 192 4.81 -9.24 7.54
C ALA A 192 3.61 -10.04 7.01
N MET A 193 3.38 -11.22 7.60
CA MET A 193 2.12 -11.95 7.48
C MET A 193 1.17 -11.54 8.63
N PRO A 194 -0.15 -11.65 8.47
CA PRO A 194 -1.09 -11.48 9.58
C PRO A 194 -0.70 -12.35 10.78
N GLY A 195 -0.57 -11.70 11.95
CA GLY A 195 -0.12 -12.35 13.19
C GLY A 195 1.38 -12.65 13.28
N GLY A 196 2.15 -12.35 12.24
CA GLY A 196 3.62 -12.44 12.24
C GLY A 196 4.30 -11.16 12.70
N THR A 197 5.63 -11.20 12.83
CA THR A 197 6.47 -10.02 13.10
C THR A 197 7.03 -9.47 11.79
N PRO A 198 7.46 -8.18 11.75
CA PRO A 198 8.12 -7.64 10.58
C PRO A 198 9.41 -8.39 10.25
N SER A 199 9.71 -8.52 8.96
CA SER A 199 11.05 -8.93 8.53
C SER A 199 12.09 -7.89 8.93
N THR A 200 13.36 -8.28 8.98
CA THR A 200 14.46 -7.32 9.11
C THR A 200 14.40 -6.33 7.94
N PRO A 201 14.52 -5.00 8.20
CA PRO A 201 14.61 -4.02 7.13
C PRO A 201 15.68 -4.40 6.10
N SER A 202 15.33 -4.29 4.83
CA SER A 202 16.20 -4.63 3.71
C SER A 202 16.09 -3.55 2.64
N VAL A 203 17.16 -3.32 1.91
CA VAL A 203 17.18 -2.45 0.74
C VAL A 203 17.07 -3.22 -0.57
N PHE A 204 17.33 -4.53 -0.53
CA PHE A 204 17.20 -5.42 -1.69
C PHE A 204 15.76 -5.90 -1.90
N HIS A 205 15.25 -5.83 -3.14
CA HIS A 205 13.94 -6.36 -3.49
C HIS A 205 13.85 -6.78 -4.96
N ILE A 206 12.89 -7.65 -5.25
CA ILE A 206 12.58 -8.11 -6.60
C ILE A 206 11.28 -7.44 -7.06
N GLU A 207 11.35 -6.76 -8.19
CA GLU A 207 10.24 -5.99 -8.76
C GLU A 207 10.04 -6.28 -10.25
N ASN A 208 9.06 -5.63 -10.87
CA ASN A 208 8.74 -5.73 -12.30
C ASN A 208 8.61 -7.18 -12.78
N VAL A 209 7.97 -8.02 -11.95
CA VAL A 209 7.80 -9.45 -12.24
C VAL A 209 6.74 -9.63 -13.32
N ALA A 210 7.09 -10.33 -14.39
CA ALA A 210 6.19 -10.60 -15.50
C ALA A 210 6.22 -12.08 -15.91
N ILE A 211 5.05 -12.63 -16.21
CA ILE A 211 4.90 -13.94 -16.85
C ILE A 211 4.88 -13.73 -18.35
N CYS A 212 5.79 -14.38 -19.04
CA CYS A 212 6.09 -14.12 -20.45
C CYS A 212 6.06 -15.40 -21.29
N SER A 213 5.73 -15.25 -22.58
CA SER A 213 5.90 -16.31 -23.57
C SER A 213 7.34 -16.37 -24.09
N ASP A 214 8.06 -15.26 -23.98
CA ASP A 214 9.44 -15.14 -24.45
C ASP A 214 10.15 -14.00 -23.70
N VAL A 215 11.45 -14.16 -23.42
CA VAL A 215 12.34 -13.13 -22.87
C VAL A 215 13.61 -13.10 -23.70
N ARG A 216 13.92 -11.96 -24.31
CA ARG A 216 15.07 -11.77 -25.22
C ARG A 216 16.15 -10.89 -24.61
N GLY A 217 15.79 -10.08 -23.60
CA GLY A 217 16.72 -9.16 -22.98
C GLY A 217 16.07 -8.27 -21.91
N ASP A 218 16.81 -7.25 -21.48
CA ASP A 218 16.37 -6.25 -20.53
C ASP A 218 15.13 -5.52 -21.06
N ARG A 219 14.01 -5.68 -20.36
CA ARG A 219 12.69 -5.14 -20.73
C ARG A 219 12.24 -5.47 -22.17
N ASP A 220 12.91 -6.46 -22.81
CA ASP A 220 12.54 -7.01 -24.11
C ASP A 220 11.95 -8.41 -23.93
N TYR A 221 10.67 -8.46 -23.65
CA TYR A 221 9.90 -9.66 -23.43
C TYR A 221 8.47 -9.54 -23.95
N THR A 222 7.82 -10.67 -24.13
CA THR A 222 6.42 -10.75 -24.56
C THR A 222 5.57 -11.21 -23.38
N ILE A 223 4.84 -10.28 -22.74
CA ILE A 223 3.92 -10.60 -21.63
C ILE A 223 2.86 -11.59 -22.11
N ARG A 224 2.49 -12.51 -21.22
CA ARG A 224 1.34 -13.40 -21.35
C ARG A 224 0.25 -12.93 -20.38
N PRO A 225 -0.65 -12.02 -20.74
CA PRO A 225 -1.55 -11.34 -19.81
C PRO A 225 -2.50 -12.26 -19.06
N ASP A 226 -2.91 -13.36 -19.70
CA ASP A 226 -3.76 -14.41 -19.11
C ASP A 226 -2.97 -15.46 -18.33
N ALA A 227 -1.63 -15.44 -18.44
CA ALA A 227 -0.72 -16.43 -17.89
C ALA A 227 -1.13 -17.90 -18.20
N VAL A 228 -1.76 -18.15 -19.35
CA VAL A 228 -2.21 -19.48 -19.81
C VAL A 228 -1.25 -20.03 -20.85
N PHE A 229 -0.74 -21.22 -20.61
CA PHE A 229 0.21 -21.93 -21.49
C PHE A 229 -0.36 -23.27 -21.93
N THR A 230 0.23 -23.83 -22.98
CA THR A 230 -0.05 -25.19 -23.45
C THR A 230 1.15 -26.11 -23.20
N LEU A 231 0.91 -27.42 -23.24
CA LEU A 231 1.99 -28.40 -23.10
C LEU A 231 3.02 -28.24 -24.22
N GLY A 232 4.29 -28.27 -23.85
CA GLY A 232 5.44 -28.05 -24.75
C GLY A 232 5.90 -26.60 -24.83
N GLU A 233 5.15 -25.65 -24.27
CA GLU A 233 5.61 -24.26 -24.14
C GLU A 233 6.53 -24.10 -22.90
N ARG A 234 7.19 -22.94 -22.84
CA ARG A 234 7.90 -22.45 -21.66
C ARG A 234 7.13 -21.32 -21.02
N ALA A 235 6.91 -21.41 -19.72
CA ALA A 235 6.46 -20.29 -18.93
C ALA A 235 7.70 -19.52 -18.44
N TRP A 236 7.98 -18.36 -19.05
CA TRP A 236 9.07 -17.50 -18.62
C TRP A 236 8.62 -16.60 -17.48
N ILE A 237 9.51 -16.39 -16.53
CA ILE A 237 9.35 -15.47 -15.40
C ILE A 237 10.47 -14.45 -15.53
N TYR A 238 10.14 -13.23 -15.95
CA TYR A 238 11.04 -12.09 -15.96
C TYR A 238 10.96 -11.39 -14.60
N PHE A 239 12.05 -10.82 -14.12
CA PHE A 239 12.10 -10.04 -12.88
C PHE A 239 13.30 -9.07 -12.90
N GLU A 240 13.20 -8.04 -12.06
CA GLU A 240 14.26 -7.07 -11.82
C GLU A 240 14.62 -7.09 -10.33
N ALA A 241 15.90 -7.14 -10.02
CA ALA A 241 16.44 -7.02 -8.67
C ALA A 241 16.93 -5.58 -8.47
N SER A 242 16.33 -4.88 -7.55
CA SER A 242 16.59 -3.45 -7.27
C SER A 242 17.22 -3.28 -5.89
N SER A 243 17.77 -2.08 -5.66
CA SER A 243 18.42 -1.73 -4.39
C SER A 243 19.50 -2.75 -3.98
N LEU A 244 20.25 -3.21 -4.97
CA LEU A 244 21.37 -4.12 -4.78
C LEU A 244 22.53 -3.41 -4.06
N GLU A 245 23.11 -4.07 -3.07
CA GLU A 245 24.38 -3.62 -2.50
C GLU A 245 25.52 -3.79 -3.55
N TRP A 246 26.56 -3.04 -3.41
CA TRP A 246 27.67 -3.02 -4.37
C TRP A 246 29.03 -2.95 -3.70
N ASN A 247 30.00 -3.62 -4.29
CA ASN A 247 31.41 -3.42 -3.97
C ASN A 247 32.00 -2.40 -4.94
N ALA A 248 32.88 -1.55 -4.42
CA ALA A 248 33.63 -0.61 -5.25
C ALA A 248 35.13 -0.83 -5.10
N SER A 249 35.83 -0.83 -6.22
CA SER A 249 37.28 -0.81 -6.25
C SER A 249 37.74 0.12 -7.37
N SER A 250 38.47 1.19 -7.00
CA SER A 250 39.05 2.16 -7.96
C SER A 250 38.01 2.77 -8.95
N GLY A 251 36.77 3.04 -8.48
CA GLY A 251 35.70 3.59 -9.30
C GLY A 251 35.01 2.58 -10.21
N ILE A 252 35.28 1.30 -10.02
CA ILE A 252 34.61 0.19 -10.71
C ILE A 252 33.71 -0.51 -9.71
N TYR A 253 32.45 -0.75 -10.10
CA TYR A 253 31.43 -1.34 -9.27
C TYR A 253 31.16 -2.78 -9.64
N GLU A 254 30.73 -3.55 -8.64
CA GLU A 254 30.29 -4.93 -8.74
C GLU A 254 28.94 -5.06 -8.03
N VAL A 255 27.98 -5.69 -8.67
CA VAL A 255 26.68 -6.05 -8.12
C VAL A 255 26.40 -7.52 -8.39
N TRP A 256 25.78 -8.20 -7.42
CA TRP A 256 25.60 -9.63 -7.51
C TRP A 256 24.40 -10.10 -6.70
N TYR A 257 23.42 -10.66 -7.35
CA TYR A 257 22.36 -11.40 -6.70
C TYR A 257 22.23 -12.82 -7.27
N ARG A 258 21.57 -13.68 -6.52
CA ARG A 258 21.31 -15.07 -6.95
C ARG A 258 19.87 -15.46 -6.63
N VAL A 259 19.32 -16.36 -7.46
CA VAL A 259 18.15 -17.15 -7.12
C VAL A 259 18.62 -18.35 -6.29
N THR A 260 18.23 -18.42 -5.04
CA THR A 260 18.68 -19.43 -4.09
C THR A 260 17.81 -20.67 -4.08
N ASP A 261 16.54 -20.54 -4.44
CA ASP A 261 15.58 -21.64 -4.47
C ASP A 261 14.48 -21.36 -5.50
N VAL A 262 14.03 -22.38 -6.20
CA VAL A 262 12.88 -22.35 -7.10
C VAL A 262 12.03 -23.58 -6.81
N LYS A 263 10.75 -23.36 -6.48
CA LYS A 263 9.76 -24.41 -6.28
C LYS A 263 8.54 -24.15 -7.14
N VAL A 264 8.15 -25.13 -7.93
CA VAL A 264 6.92 -25.06 -8.73
C VAL A 264 5.98 -26.15 -8.27
N TYR A 265 4.78 -25.77 -7.89
CA TYR A 265 3.72 -26.67 -7.46
C TYR A 265 2.69 -26.82 -8.56
N GLY A 266 2.24 -28.03 -8.79
CA GLY A 266 1.20 -28.36 -9.76
C GLY A 266 -0.21 -28.08 -9.24
N PRO A 267 -1.24 -28.37 -10.07
CA PRO A 267 -2.65 -28.12 -9.73
C PRO A 267 -3.16 -28.93 -8.52
N ASP A 268 -2.51 -30.01 -8.18
CA ASP A 268 -2.80 -30.85 -7.01
C ASP A 268 -2.08 -30.39 -5.73
N GLY A 269 -1.33 -29.26 -5.83
CA GLY A 269 -0.51 -28.74 -4.75
C GLY A 269 0.79 -29.52 -4.49
N GLN A 270 1.08 -30.54 -5.29
CA GLN A 270 2.33 -31.29 -5.16
C GLN A 270 3.48 -30.57 -5.87
N LEU A 271 4.70 -30.80 -5.39
CA LEU A 271 5.90 -30.25 -5.99
C LEU A 271 6.09 -30.85 -7.40
N TYR A 272 5.94 -30.01 -8.42
CA TYR A 272 6.12 -30.34 -9.83
C TYR A 272 7.59 -30.27 -10.25
N MET A 273 8.28 -29.22 -9.82
CA MET A 273 9.68 -28.95 -10.13
C MET A 273 10.35 -28.21 -8.98
N SER A 274 11.59 -28.52 -8.71
CA SER A 274 12.47 -27.71 -7.85
C SER A 274 13.84 -27.56 -8.48
N GLY A 275 14.40 -26.36 -8.36
CA GLY A 275 15.77 -26.06 -8.71
C GLY A 275 16.55 -25.72 -7.44
N THR A 276 17.53 -26.54 -7.10
CA THR A 276 18.39 -26.32 -5.92
C THR A 276 19.76 -25.77 -6.27
N ASN A 277 20.06 -25.63 -7.57
CA ASN A 277 21.31 -25.01 -8.00
C ASN A 277 21.10 -23.50 -8.09
N PRO A 278 21.86 -22.71 -7.31
CA PRO A 278 21.76 -21.26 -7.37
C PRO A 278 22.06 -20.76 -8.79
N THR A 279 21.23 -19.85 -9.28
CA THR A 279 21.49 -19.14 -10.53
C THR A 279 22.00 -17.75 -10.17
N ASP A 280 23.24 -17.48 -10.54
CA ASP A 280 23.91 -16.21 -10.26
C ASP A 280 23.67 -15.18 -11.36
N PHE A 281 23.31 -13.98 -10.96
CA PHE A 281 23.23 -12.78 -11.78
C PHE A 281 24.30 -11.80 -11.29
N HIS A 282 25.41 -11.79 -11.95
CA HIS A 282 26.61 -11.09 -11.52
C HIS A 282 27.09 -10.13 -12.62
N ARG A 283 27.32 -8.87 -12.25
CA ARG A 283 27.89 -7.85 -13.11
C ARG A 283 29.09 -7.24 -12.43
N THR A 284 30.19 -7.18 -13.15
CA THR A 284 31.47 -6.60 -12.72
C THR A 284 31.88 -5.52 -13.70
N GLN A 285 32.86 -4.70 -13.31
CA GLN A 285 33.50 -3.67 -14.17
C GLN A 285 32.47 -2.63 -14.67
N LEU A 286 31.53 -2.28 -13.78
CA LEU A 286 30.55 -1.26 -14.06
C LEU A 286 31.11 0.14 -13.72
N ASP A 287 30.92 1.10 -14.61
CA ASP A 287 31.32 2.51 -14.38
C ASP A 287 30.33 3.23 -13.44
N ILE A 288 29.10 2.71 -13.33
CA ILE A 288 28.04 3.19 -12.46
C ILE A 288 27.32 2.01 -11.82
N VAL A 289 26.75 2.23 -10.63
CA VAL A 289 25.84 1.26 -10.02
C VAL A 289 24.53 1.30 -10.81
N PRO A 290 24.04 0.17 -11.33
CA PRO A 290 22.76 0.13 -12.04
C PRO A 290 21.61 0.25 -11.05
N ASP A 291 20.51 0.88 -11.46
CA ASP A 291 19.30 0.97 -10.65
C ASP A 291 18.69 -0.41 -10.37
N TYR A 292 18.88 -1.34 -11.30
CA TYR A 292 18.44 -2.74 -11.18
C TYR A 292 19.29 -3.68 -12.04
N LEU A 293 19.23 -4.97 -11.71
CA LEU A 293 19.67 -6.07 -12.59
C LEU A 293 18.47 -6.93 -12.95
N TRP A 294 18.26 -7.13 -14.26
CA TRP A 294 17.20 -8.03 -14.69
C TRP A 294 17.67 -9.49 -14.76
N GLY A 295 16.71 -10.40 -14.60
CA GLY A 295 16.89 -11.82 -14.79
C GLY A 295 15.63 -12.48 -15.35
N ALA A 296 15.79 -13.68 -15.83
CA ALA A 296 14.66 -14.49 -16.23
C ALA A 296 14.95 -15.97 -15.97
N LEU A 297 13.93 -16.67 -15.52
CA LEU A 297 13.89 -18.12 -15.42
C LEU A 297 12.73 -18.66 -16.23
N TYR A 298 12.71 -19.97 -16.48
CA TYR A 298 11.58 -20.58 -17.15
C TYR A 298 11.21 -21.93 -16.53
N VAL A 299 9.95 -22.29 -16.72
CA VAL A 299 9.39 -23.60 -16.41
C VAL A 299 9.07 -24.30 -17.71
N ASP A 300 9.73 -25.43 -17.99
CA ASP A 300 9.40 -26.28 -19.13
C ASP A 300 8.14 -27.09 -18.83
N LEU A 301 7.11 -26.88 -19.63
CA LEU A 301 5.82 -27.57 -19.50
C LEU A 301 5.84 -28.85 -20.34
N LEU A 302 6.46 -29.89 -19.78
CA LEU A 302 6.70 -31.15 -20.49
C LEU A 302 5.40 -31.88 -20.85
N PRO A 303 5.39 -32.69 -21.92
CA PRO A 303 4.28 -33.58 -22.19
C PRO A 303 3.97 -34.46 -20.98
N GLY A 304 2.70 -34.44 -20.54
CA GLY A 304 2.26 -35.15 -19.33
C GLY A 304 2.17 -34.28 -18.07
N ALA A 305 2.55 -33.00 -18.11
CA ALA A 305 2.27 -32.07 -17.05
C ALA A 305 0.74 -31.95 -16.82
N PRO A 306 0.26 -31.95 -15.58
CA PRO A 306 -1.17 -31.79 -15.29
C PRO A 306 -1.70 -30.46 -15.79
N SER A 307 -2.91 -30.44 -16.36
CA SER A 307 -3.59 -29.18 -16.66
C SER A 307 -4.17 -28.56 -15.42
N GLY A 308 -4.10 -27.24 -15.30
CA GLY A 308 -4.61 -26.48 -14.17
C GLY A 308 -3.67 -25.36 -13.73
N TYR A 309 -3.87 -24.86 -12.50
CA TYR A 309 -3.11 -23.75 -11.93
C TYR A 309 -1.80 -24.24 -11.31
N TYR A 310 -0.75 -23.52 -11.63
CA TYR A 310 0.59 -23.70 -11.08
C TYR A 310 0.97 -22.51 -10.21
N LYS A 311 1.75 -22.77 -9.16
CA LYS A 311 2.36 -21.77 -8.31
C LYS A 311 3.87 -21.94 -8.36
N ALA A 312 4.61 -20.89 -8.71
CA ALA A 312 6.07 -20.87 -8.62
C ALA A 312 6.53 -19.93 -7.52
N GLU A 313 7.36 -20.43 -6.61
CA GLU A 313 8.01 -19.67 -5.54
C GLU A 313 9.51 -19.58 -5.87
N LEU A 314 10.03 -18.36 -5.88
CA LEU A 314 11.42 -18.06 -6.14
C LEU A 314 11.99 -17.29 -4.95
N ALA A 315 13.12 -17.75 -4.41
CA ALA A 315 13.84 -17.06 -3.36
C ALA A 315 15.14 -16.46 -3.93
N PHE A 316 15.47 -15.27 -3.48
CA PHE A 316 16.60 -14.48 -3.95
C PHE A 316 17.48 -14.04 -2.80
N GLN A 317 18.73 -13.78 -3.12
CA GLN A 317 19.70 -13.20 -2.19
C GLN A 317 20.58 -12.20 -2.93
N ASP A 318 20.70 -10.99 -2.40
CA ASP A 318 21.83 -10.12 -2.66
C ASP A 318 23.06 -10.75 -2.01
N VAL A 319 24.06 -11.10 -2.80
CA VAL A 319 25.22 -11.85 -2.31
C VAL A 319 26.16 -10.98 -1.50
N ILE A 320 26.15 -9.66 -1.74
CA ILE A 320 27.06 -8.71 -1.08
C ILE A 320 26.52 -8.32 0.30
N SER A 321 25.26 -7.91 0.38
CA SER A 321 24.63 -7.54 1.66
C SER A 321 24.14 -8.75 2.47
N GLY A 322 23.85 -9.86 1.79
CA GLY A 322 23.19 -11.02 2.37
C GLY A 322 21.67 -10.87 2.49
N ALA A 323 21.12 -9.73 2.09
CA ALA A 323 19.68 -9.49 2.11
C ALA A 323 18.94 -10.46 1.20
N THR A 324 17.72 -10.84 1.58
CA THR A 324 16.92 -11.83 0.85
C THR A 324 15.55 -11.28 0.52
N ASP A 325 15.00 -11.74 -0.60
CA ASP A 325 13.63 -11.51 -1.01
C ASP A 325 13.04 -12.76 -1.65
N SER A 326 11.72 -12.80 -1.83
CA SER A 326 11.04 -13.90 -2.49
C SER A 326 9.81 -13.41 -3.25
N ILE A 327 9.55 -14.04 -4.39
CA ILE A 327 8.34 -13.80 -5.16
C ILE A 327 7.54 -15.09 -5.31
N THR A 328 6.23 -14.91 -5.49
CA THR A 328 5.31 -15.98 -5.87
C THR A 328 4.58 -15.56 -7.14
N VAL A 329 4.62 -16.42 -8.14
CA VAL A 329 3.91 -16.19 -9.40
C VAL A 329 2.97 -17.34 -9.70
N TYR A 330 1.90 -17.05 -10.43
CA TYR A 330 0.88 -18.01 -10.79
C TYR A 330 0.69 -18.02 -12.30
N PHE A 331 0.52 -19.22 -12.85
CA PHE A 331 0.17 -19.43 -14.26
C PHE A 331 -0.69 -20.68 -14.40
N SER A 332 -1.31 -20.86 -15.53
CA SER A 332 -2.12 -22.06 -15.79
C SER A 332 -1.64 -22.79 -17.04
N VAL A 333 -1.89 -24.08 -17.06
CA VAL A 333 -1.59 -24.96 -18.21
C VAL A 333 -2.89 -25.59 -18.71
N SER A 334 -3.17 -25.42 -19.98
CA SER A 334 -4.29 -26.04 -20.66
C SER A 334 -3.87 -27.32 -21.40
N SER A 335 -4.75 -28.32 -21.45
CA SER A 335 -4.51 -29.60 -22.12
C SER A 335 -4.68 -29.58 -23.65
N SER A 336 -5.19 -28.48 -24.21
CA SER A 336 -5.52 -28.42 -25.63
C SER A 336 -4.90 -27.19 -26.30
N ASN A 337 -4.22 -27.41 -27.44
CA ASN A 337 -4.23 -26.42 -28.49
C ASN A 337 -5.69 -26.19 -28.90
N SER A 338 -6.33 -25.12 -28.42
CA SER A 338 -7.53 -24.61 -29.07
C SER A 338 -7.08 -24.04 -30.41
N GLY A 339 -7.17 -24.90 -31.44
CA GLY A 339 -6.89 -24.56 -32.83
C GLY A 339 -7.83 -23.51 -33.35
#